data_d3a374574b2b6331bce40dc8db3df9da
#
_entry.id   d3a374574b2b6331bce40dc8db3df9da
#
_cell.length_a   1.000
_cell.length_b   1.000
_cell.length_c   1.000
_cell.angle_alpha   90.00
_cell.angle_beta   90.00
_cell.angle_gamma   90.00
#
_symmetry.space_group_name_H-M   'P 1'
#
loop_
_entity.id
_entity.type
_entity.pdbx_description
1 polymer ?
#
loop_
_entity_poly.entity_id
_entity_poly.type
_entity_poly.pdbx_seq_one_letter_code
_entity_poly.pdbx_strand_id
1 'polypeptide(L)'
;TRKESSAASDVYKRQTEGDVSRSAIGFFAWIGITYSIKVLWAPVVDSLPVPWFTKSFGQRRSWMIAGQLGIAIGLILMALVGPENLFYLSLAAFLVAFSSATQDVSIDAYRIEAADTEYQGAMSAAYVFGYRVALLVAGAGALYLADSLSWPHAYLIMAGLMAVGVITVLLIVEPKRERLSEPFGCSFQGLNQWIRSAIFGPFLEFFQRNKKNALIILCFIAVFR
;
A
#
# COMPACT_ATOMS: atom_id res chain seq x y z
N THR A 1 18.39 -37.51 -28.16
CA THR A 1 17.58 -36.66 -29.10
C THR A 1 16.08 -36.77 -28.85
N ARG A 2 15.50 -37.98 -28.63
CA ARG A 2 14.05 -38.18 -28.43
C ARG A 2 13.58 -37.75 -27.02
N LYS A 3 14.42 -37.91 -25.98
CA LYS A 3 14.14 -37.48 -24.61
C LYS A 3 14.21 -35.94 -24.43
N GLU A 4 15.10 -35.26 -25.14
CA GLU A 4 15.22 -33.82 -25.11
C GLU A 4 14.03 -33.11 -25.80
N SER A 5 13.51 -33.71 -26.88
CA SER A 5 12.29 -33.26 -27.55
C SER A 5 11.06 -33.43 -26.67
N SER A 6 10.98 -34.49 -25.85
CA SER A 6 9.88 -34.72 -24.91
C SER A 6 9.92 -33.71 -23.75
N ALA A 7 11.08 -33.47 -23.15
CA ALA A 7 11.25 -32.50 -22.06
C ALA A 7 10.95 -31.06 -22.52
N ALA A 8 11.40 -30.68 -23.71
CA ALA A 8 11.09 -29.37 -24.29
C ALA A 8 9.58 -29.25 -24.59
N SER A 9 8.92 -30.32 -25.05
CA SER A 9 7.48 -30.37 -25.27
C SER A 9 6.70 -30.28 -23.96
N ASP A 10 7.18 -30.91 -22.89
CA ASP A 10 6.54 -30.86 -21.58
C ASP A 10 6.73 -29.49 -20.89
N VAL A 11 7.88 -28.85 -21.07
CA VAL A 11 8.10 -27.46 -20.64
C VAL A 11 7.21 -26.50 -21.45
N TYR A 12 7.11 -26.72 -22.75
CA TYR A 12 6.23 -25.90 -23.62
C TYR A 12 4.74 -26.12 -23.30
N LYS A 13 4.32 -27.35 -23.00
CA LYS A 13 2.96 -27.66 -22.51
C LYS A 13 2.68 -27.01 -21.15
N ARG A 14 3.60 -27.08 -20.20
CA ARG A 14 3.45 -26.39 -18.89
C ARG A 14 3.40 -24.89 -19.02
N GLN A 15 4.12 -24.30 -20.00
CA GLN A 15 4.03 -22.87 -20.31
C GLN A 15 2.72 -22.49 -21.03
N THR A 16 2.11 -23.42 -21.78
CA THR A 16 0.81 -23.22 -22.45
C THR A 16 -0.39 -23.61 -21.57
N GLU A 17 -0.23 -24.51 -20.63
CA GLU A 17 -1.25 -24.83 -19.62
C GLU A 17 -1.41 -23.74 -18.54
N GLY A 18 -0.40 -22.87 -18.40
CA GLY A 18 -0.51 -21.60 -17.68
C GLY A 18 -0.91 -20.48 -18.63
N ASP A 19 -2.05 -20.60 -19.30
CA ASP A 19 -2.60 -19.59 -20.24
C ASP A 19 -3.00 -18.29 -19.49
N VAL A 20 -2.05 -17.76 -18.70
CA VAL A 20 -2.13 -16.38 -18.22
C VAL A 20 -1.85 -15.51 -19.43
N SER A 21 -2.89 -14.99 -20.03
CA SER A 21 -2.77 -14.12 -21.20
C SER A 21 -1.77 -13.00 -20.89
N ARG A 22 -0.97 -12.58 -21.87
CA ARG A 22 -0.04 -11.45 -21.74
C ARG A 22 -0.73 -10.19 -21.21
N SER A 23 -2.03 -10.06 -21.49
CA SER A 23 -2.90 -9.01 -20.95
C SER A 23 -3.06 -9.12 -19.43
N ALA A 24 -3.18 -10.32 -18.87
CA ALA A 24 -3.27 -10.50 -17.42
C ALA A 24 -1.95 -10.11 -16.70
N ILE A 25 -0.80 -10.50 -17.27
CA ILE A 25 0.52 -10.07 -16.78
C ILE A 25 0.63 -8.54 -16.82
N GLY A 26 0.14 -7.90 -17.90
CA GLY A 26 0.07 -6.45 -18.02
C GLY A 26 -0.82 -5.82 -16.92
N PHE A 27 -1.97 -6.43 -16.63
CA PHE A 27 -2.87 -5.96 -15.57
C PHE A 27 -2.21 -5.98 -14.18
N PHE A 28 -1.47 -7.04 -13.85
CA PHE A 28 -0.74 -7.11 -12.59
C PHE A 28 0.40 -6.08 -12.50
N ALA A 29 1.04 -5.74 -13.62
CA ALA A 29 2.03 -4.66 -13.65
C ALA A 29 1.39 -3.29 -13.32
N TRP A 30 0.16 -3.04 -13.75
CA TRP A 30 -0.58 -1.81 -13.41
C TRP A 30 -0.87 -1.68 -11.91
N ILE A 31 -1.03 -2.80 -11.19
CA ILE A 31 -1.20 -2.80 -9.73
C ILE A 31 0.03 -2.17 -9.05
N GLY A 32 1.25 -2.45 -9.56
CA GLY A 32 2.48 -1.85 -9.07
C GLY A 32 2.53 -0.31 -9.24
N ILE A 33 1.89 0.23 -10.28
CA ILE A 33 1.81 1.68 -10.52
C ILE A 33 1.06 2.38 -9.38
N THR A 34 0.10 1.71 -8.74
CA THR A 34 -0.67 2.26 -7.62
C THR A 34 0.25 2.78 -6.51
N TYR A 35 1.34 2.06 -6.21
CA TYR A 35 2.31 2.50 -5.21
C TYR A 35 3.11 3.74 -5.65
N SER A 36 3.36 3.89 -6.94
CA SER A 36 4.12 5.04 -7.47
C SER A 36 3.29 6.32 -7.47
N ILE A 37 1.97 6.21 -7.67
CA ILE A 37 1.08 7.36 -7.72
C ILE A 37 0.38 7.66 -6.39
N LYS A 38 0.72 6.94 -5.29
CA LYS A 38 0.10 7.15 -3.97
C LYS A 38 0.19 8.60 -3.47
N VAL A 39 1.17 9.36 -3.94
CA VAL A 39 1.34 10.77 -3.63
C VAL A 39 0.14 11.63 -4.07
N LEU A 40 -0.60 11.19 -5.11
CA LEU A 40 -1.74 11.97 -5.64
C LEU A 40 -2.93 11.97 -4.68
N TRP A 41 -3.14 10.91 -3.91
CA TRP A 41 -4.25 10.87 -2.94
C TRP A 41 -3.77 11.00 -1.48
N ALA A 42 -2.47 11.13 -1.23
CA ALA A 42 -1.94 11.43 0.09
C ALA A 42 -2.63 12.67 0.72
N PRO A 43 -2.86 13.79 -0.01
CA PRO A 43 -3.59 14.92 0.52
C PRO A 43 -5.04 14.61 0.93
N VAL A 44 -5.67 13.63 0.28
CA VAL A 44 -7.02 13.15 0.65
C VAL A 44 -6.98 12.47 2.01
N VAL A 45 -6.03 11.56 2.21
CA VAL A 45 -5.79 10.87 3.49
C VAL A 45 -5.44 11.86 4.60
N ASP A 46 -4.74 12.92 4.26
CA ASP A 46 -4.33 13.96 5.21
C ASP A 46 -5.47 14.89 5.61
N SER A 47 -6.39 15.18 4.72
CA SER A 47 -7.40 16.23 4.92
C SER A 47 -8.79 15.68 5.24
N LEU A 48 -9.17 14.52 4.69
CA LEU A 48 -10.52 13.99 4.85
C LEU A 48 -10.64 13.04 6.05
N PRO A 49 -11.63 13.25 6.91
CA PRO A 49 -11.94 12.32 7.99
C PRO A 49 -12.58 11.05 7.41
N VAL A 50 -12.21 9.89 7.93
CA VAL A 50 -12.93 8.63 7.65
C VAL A 50 -14.26 8.68 8.42
N PRO A 51 -15.42 8.60 7.73
CA PRO A 51 -16.72 8.61 8.40
C PRO A 51 -16.78 7.56 9.52
N TRP A 52 -17.37 7.91 10.66
CA TRP A 52 -17.59 7.05 11.84
C TRP A 52 -16.32 6.73 12.64
N PHE A 53 -15.18 6.44 12.00
CA PHE A 53 -13.94 6.05 12.68
C PHE A 53 -13.15 7.23 13.25
N THR A 54 -13.09 8.36 12.52
CA THR A 54 -12.24 9.50 12.93
C THR A 54 -12.66 10.11 14.26
N LYS A 55 -13.95 10.05 14.61
CA LYS A 55 -14.45 10.57 15.91
C LYS A 55 -13.95 9.76 17.09
N SER A 56 -13.78 8.44 16.91
CA SER A 56 -13.43 7.51 17.99
C SER A 56 -11.92 7.24 18.06
N PHE A 57 -11.24 7.19 16.94
CA PHE A 57 -9.85 6.74 16.86
C PHE A 57 -8.86 7.83 16.43
N GLY A 58 -9.33 8.99 15.98
CA GLY A 58 -8.47 10.01 15.38
C GLY A 58 -8.27 9.77 13.87
N GLN A 59 -7.57 10.68 13.21
CA GLN A 59 -7.47 10.65 11.74
C GLN A 59 -6.50 9.59 11.22
N ARG A 60 -5.28 9.55 11.77
CA ARG A 60 -4.24 8.62 11.29
C ARG A 60 -4.64 7.17 11.53
N ARG A 61 -5.07 6.87 12.75
CA ARG A 61 -5.51 5.53 13.13
C ARG A 61 -6.71 5.07 12.31
N SER A 62 -7.65 5.96 12.01
CA SER A 62 -8.83 5.63 11.19
C SER A 62 -8.48 5.25 9.76
N TRP A 63 -7.56 5.96 9.12
CA TRP A 63 -7.08 5.62 7.78
C TRP A 63 -6.25 4.32 7.78
N MET A 64 -5.45 4.07 8.83
CA MET A 64 -4.75 2.80 8.98
C MET A 64 -5.73 1.63 9.10
N ILE A 65 -6.77 1.74 9.94
CA ILE A 65 -7.79 0.71 10.10
C ILE A 65 -8.54 0.50 8.78
N ALA A 66 -8.94 1.58 8.10
CA ALA A 66 -9.61 1.48 6.80
C ALA A 66 -8.75 0.76 5.75
N GLY A 67 -7.45 1.07 5.69
CA GLY A 67 -6.49 0.38 4.84
C GLY A 67 -6.36 -1.11 5.18
N GLN A 68 -6.21 -1.44 6.46
CA GLN A 68 -6.10 -2.83 6.93
C GLN A 68 -7.36 -3.65 6.64
N LEU A 69 -8.54 -3.07 6.84
CA LEU A 69 -9.81 -3.71 6.48
C LEU A 69 -9.92 -3.92 4.97
N GLY A 70 -9.52 -2.93 4.17
CA GLY A 70 -9.50 -3.06 2.72
C GLY A 70 -8.56 -4.17 2.23
N ILE A 71 -7.37 -4.31 2.82
CA ILE A 71 -6.44 -5.41 2.54
C ILE A 71 -7.07 -6.76 2.92
N ALA A 72 -7.63 -6.87 4.13
CA ALA A 72 -8.23 -8.12 4.60
C ALA A 72 -9.40 -8.54 3.70
N ILE A 73 -10.29 -7.61 3.35
CA ILE A 73 -11.41 -7.86 2.43
C ILE A 73 -10.89 -8.30 1.05
N GLY A 74 -9.89 -7.61 0.51
CA GLY A 74 -9.31 -7.96 -0.78
C GLY A 74 -8.68 -9.36 -0.79
N LEU A 75 -7.96 -9.74 0.27
CA LEU A 75 -7.40 -11.09 0.42
C LEU A 75 -8.49 -12.15 0.54
N ILE A 76 -9.56 -11.89 1.29
CA ILE A 76 -10.72 -12.80 1.38
C ILE A 76 -11.39 -12.96 -0.01
N LEU A 77 -11.56 -11.85 -0.74
CA LEU A 77 -12.10 -11.92 -2.11
C LEU A 77 -11.20 -12.74 -3.04
N MET A 78 -9.87 -12.57 -2.96
CA MET A 78 -8.92 -13.40 -3.72
C MET A 78 -9.02 -14.88 -3.37
N ALA A 79 -9.28 -15.21 -2.10
CA ALA A 79 -9.48 -16.59 -1.67
C ALA A 79 -10.77 -17.21 -2.23
N LEU A 80 -11.83 -16.41 -2.39
CA LEU A 80 -13.15 -16.86 -2.83
C LEU A 80 -13.30 -16.94 -4.36
N VAL A 81 -12.62 -16.05 -5.09
CA VAL A 81 -12.79 -15.90 -6.54
C VAL A 81 -12.14 -17.05 -7.33
N GLY A 82 -11.05 -17.61 -6.84
CA GLY A 82 -10.31 -18.64 -7.57
C GLY A 82 -9.61 -18.14 -8.85
N PRO A 83 -8.71 -18.95 -9.45
CA PRO A 83 -7.88 -18.56 -10.59
C PRO A 83 -8.65 -18.47 -11.92
N GLU A 84 -9.84 -19.04 -12.00
CA GLU A 84 -10.64 -19.10 -13.25
C GLU A 84 -11.20 -17.72 -13.65
N ASN A 85 -11.41 -16.83 -12.67
CA ASN A 85 -11.98 -15.50 -12.90
C ASN A 85 -10.92 -14.40 -12.74
N LEU A 86 -9.97 -14.33 -13.68
CA LEU A 86 -8.85 -13.38 -13.68
C LEU A 86 -9.28 -11.92 -13.51
N PHE A 87 -10.42 -11.53 -14.06
CA PHE A 87 -10.93 -10.17 -13.92
C PHE A 87 -11.24 -9.82 -12.47
N TYR A 88 -12.03 -10.64 -11.78
CA TYR A 88 -12.37 -10.41 -10.36
C TYR A 88 -11.17 -10.58 -9.44
N LEU A 89 -10.27 -11.51 -9.77
CA LEU A 89 -9.00 -11.68 -9.06
C LEU A 89 -8.13 -10.43 -9.18
N SER A 90 -8.04 -9.83 -10.37
CA SER A 90 -7.30 -8.58 -10.60
C SER A 90 -7.92 -7.40 -9.86
N LEU A 91 -9.26 -7.34 -9.79
CA LEU A 91 -9.96 -6.30 -9.05
C LEU A 91 -9.71 -6.43 -7.53
N ALA A 92 -9.74 -7.64 -7.00
CA ALA A 92 -9.41 -7.90 -5.60
C ALA A 92 -7.94 -7.58 -5.29
N ALA A 93 -7.01 -7.94 -6.16
CA ALA A 93 -5.60 -7.58 -6.04
C ALA A 93 -5.37 -6.06 -6.11
N PHE A 94 -6.11 -5.35 -6.98
CA PHE A 94 -6.08 -3.89 -7.02
C PHE A 94 -6.59 -3.28 -5.71
N LEU A 95 -7.66 -3.81 -5.14
CA LEU A 95 -8.18 -3.38 -3.83
C LEU A 95 -7.11 -3.55 -2.74
N VAL A 96 -6.41 -4.69 -2.71
CA VAL A 96 -5.29 -4.93 -1.78
C VAL A 96 -4.19 -3.89 -1.97
N ALA A 97 -3.75 -3.67 -3.20
CA ALA A 97 -2.67 -2.74 -3.52
C ALA A 97 -3.03 -1.29 -3.17
N PHE A 98 -4.24 -0.85 -3.52
CA PHE A 98 -4.73 0.50 -3.21
C PHE A 98 -4.86 0.72 -1.70
N SER A 99 -5.42 -0.24 -0.99
CA SER A 99 -5.59 -0.18 0.46
C SER A 99 -4.24 -0.21 1.18
N SER A 100 -3.30 -1.02 0.72
CA SER A 100 -1.94 -1.08 1.24
C SER A 100 -1.17 0.23 0.99
N ALA A 101 -1.25 0.79 -0.20
CA ALA A 101 -0.64 2.08 -0.51
C ALA A 101 -1.23 3.23 0.34
N THR A 102 -2.54 3.18 0.62
CA THR A 102 -3.22 4.14 1.49
C THR A 102 -2.79 3.98 2.95
N GLN A 103 -2.66 2.74 3.41
CA GLN A 103 -2.13 2.43 4.74
C GLN A 103 -0.69 2.95 4.90
N ASP A 104 0.17 2.74 3.90
CA ASP A 104 1.55 3.25 3.90
C ASP A 104 1.61 4.76 4.09
N VAL A 105 0.78 5.52 3.35
CA VAL A 105 0.71 6.99 3.51
C VAL A 105 0.38 7.37 4.96
N SER A 106 -0.58 6.67 5.57
CA SER A 106 -1.00 6.93 6.95
C SER A 106 0.07 6.57 7.98
N ILE A 107 0.78 5.45 7.77
CA ILE A 107 1.87 4.99 8.65
C ILE A 107 3.06 5.95 8.56
N ASP A 108 3.44 6.36 7.35
CA ASP A 108 4.55 7.30 7.13
C ASP A 108 4.28 8.63 7.82
N ALA A 109 3.07 9.14 7.69
CA ALA A 109 2.66 10.38 8.35
C ALA A 109 2.58 10.22 9.88
N TYR A 110 2.00 9.11 10.38
CA TYR A 110 1.97 8.81 11.81
C TYR A 110 3.37 8.77 12.41
N ARG A 111 4.32 8.10 11.75
CA ARG A 111 5.70 7.98 12.21
C ARG A 111 6.38 9.34 12.38
N ILE A 112 6.14 10.27 11.44
CA ILE A 112 6.69 11.63 11.50
C ILE A 112 6.05 12.44 12.63
N GLU A 113 4.73 12.29 12.83
CA GLU A 113 3.96 13.05 13.82
C GLU A 113 4.07 12.50 15.26
N ALA A 114 4.36 11.20 15.41
CA ALA A 114 4.33 10.51 16.71
C ALA A 114 5.64 10.60 17.51
N ALA A 115 6.75 10.99 16.90
CA ALA A 115 8.05 11.01 17.56
C ALA A 115 8.81 12.31 17.29
N ASP A 116 9.48 12.82 18.32
CA ASP A 116 10.38 13.95 18.22
C ASP A 116 11.55 13.66 17.27
N THR A 117 12.17 14.71 16.74
CA THR A 117 13.25 14.63 15.75
C THR A 117 14.41 13.72 16.20
N GLU A 118 14.68 13.68 17.50
CA GLU A 118 15.73 12.85 18.10
C GLU A 118 15.48 11.34 17.89
N TYR A 119 14.21 10.89 17.94
CA TYR A 119 13.84 9.48 17.82
C TYR A 119 13.52 9.04 16.38
N GLN A 120 13.51 9.95 15.42
CA GLN A 120 13.17 9.63 14.02
C GLN A 120 14.08 8.56 13.39
N GLY A 121 15.37 8.54 13.78
CA GLY A 121 16.31 7.52 13.33
C GLY A 121 15.94 6.13 13.84
N ALA A 122 15.65 6.01 15.13
CA ALA A 122 15.25 4.74 15.76
C ALA A 122 13.90 4.25 15.20
N MET A 123 12.94 5.14 15.02
CA MET A 123 11.64 4.83 14.40
C MET A 123 11.80 4.31 12.97
N SER A 124 12.70 4.93 12.19
CA SER A 124 12.99 4.48 10.82
C SER A 124 13.62 3.09 10.81
N ALA A 125 14.56 2.82 11.71
CA ALA A 125 15.20 1.51 11.83
C ALA A 125 14.17 0.42 12.22
N ALA A 126 13.32 0.69 13.22
CA ALA A 126 12.25 -0.22 13.62
C ALA A 126 11.25 -0.49 12.48
N TYR A 127 10.87 0.54 11.74
CA TYR A 127 10.00 0.42 10.57
C TYR A 127 10.61 -0.49 9.49
N VAL A 128 11.89 -0.25 9.12
CA VAL A 128 12.59 -1.06 8.13
C VAL A 128 12.73 -2.51 8.60
N PHE A 129 13.03 -2.74 9.86
CA PHE A 129 13.10 -4.08 10.42
C PHE A 129 11.74 -4.81 10.34
N GLY A 130 10.67 -4.16 10.81
CA GLY A 130 9.31 -4.72 10.72
C GLY A 130 8.89 -5.01 9.27
N TYR A 131 9.21 -4.12 8.35
CA TYR A 131 8.96 -4.31 6.92
C TYR A 131 9.71 -5.55 6.36
N ARG A 132 10.97 -5.77 6.76
CA ARG A 132 11.74 -6.96 6.34
C ARG A 132 11.13 -8.25 6.87
N VAL A 133 10.70 -8.27 8.13
CA VAL A 133 9.99 -9.42 8.71
C VAL A 133 8.68 -9.67 7.96
N ALA A 134 7.90 -8.61 7.70
CA ALA A 134 6.64 -8.72 6.97
C ALA A 134 6.85 -9.27 5.54
N LEU A 135 7.91 -8.87 4.83
CA LEU A 135 8.26 -9.41 3.52
C LEU A 135 8.54 -10.91 3.56
N LEU A 136 9.24 -11.40 4.59
CA LEU A 136 9.49 -12.83 4.76
C LEU A 136 8.19 -13.59 5.01
N VAL A 137 7.32 -13.07 5.87
CA VAL A 137 6.04 -13.70 6.17
C VAL A 137 5.11 -13.68 4.95
N ALA A 138 4.95 -12.52 4.30
CA ALA A 138 4.06 -12.37 3.16
C ALA A 138 4.59 -13.04 1.88
N GLY A 139 5.90 -13.11 1.70
CA GLY A 139 6.52 -13.79 0.55
C GLY A 139 6.70 -15.29 0.81
N ALA A 140 7.72 -15.65 1.57
CA ALA A 140 8.05 -17.05 1.81
C ALA A 140 6.96 -17.79 2.58
N GLY A 141 6.34 -17.13 3.58
CA GLY A 141 5.25 -17.74 4.35
C GLY A 141 4.02 -18.03 3.50
N ALA A 142 3.61 -17.11 2.63
CA ALA A 142 2.47 -17.34 1.74
C ALA A 142 2.73 -18.48 0.74
N LEU A 143 3.94 -18.55 0.16
CA LEU A 143 4.32 -19.64 -0.73
C LEU A 143 4.32 -21.00 -0.03
N TYR A 144 4.89 -21.07 1.19
CA TYR A 144 4.88 -22.29 2.00
C TYR A 144 3.46 -22.74 2.34
N LEU A 145 2.58 -21.80 2.69
CA LEU A 145 1.18 -22.11 2.97
C LEU A 145 0.43 -22.56 1.71
N ALA A 146 0.72 -21.96 0.56
CA ALA A 146 0.11 -22.35 -0.71
C ALA A 146 0.52 -23.74 -1.17
N ASP A 147 1.80 -24.11 -0.94
CA ASP A 147 2.32 -25.44 -1.26
C ASP A 147 1.76 -26.52 -0.32
N SER A 148 1.70 -26.23 0.98
CA SER A 148 1.25 -27.20 1.99
C SER A 148 -0.27 -27.33 2.11
N LEU A 149 -1.02 -26.29 1.80
CA LEU A 149 -2.50 -26.28 1.92
C LEU A 149 -3.17 -26.01 0.57
N SER A 150 -3.23 -24.75 0.16
CA SER A 150 -3.66 -24.26 -1.15
C SER A 150 -3.64 -22.71 -1.15
N TRP A 151 -3.72 -22.08 -2.32
CA TRP A 151 -3.78 -20.62 -2.45
C TRP A 151 -4.95 -19.96 -1.69
N PRO A 152 -6.20 -20.46 -1.74
CA PRO A 152 -7.28 -19.89 -0.95
C PRO A 152 -7.00 -19.87 0.55
N HIS A 153 -6.47 -20.95 1.11
CA HIS A 153 -6.12 -21.01 2.53
C HIS A 153 -4.97 -20.04 2.87
N ALA A 154 -3.97 -19.93 2.00
CA ALA A 154 -2.88 -18.98 2.19
C ALA A 154 -3.41 -17.53 2.28
N TYR A 155 -4.31 -17.13 1.37
CA TYR A 155 -4.93 -15.80 1.41
C TYR A 155 -5.78 -15.58 2.67
N LEU A 156 -6.55 -16.58 3.13
CA LEU A 156 -7.33 -16.47 4.36
C LEU A 156 -6.44 -16.33 5.61
N ILE A 157 -5.36 -17.08 5.68
CA ILE A 157 -4.39 -16.97 6.79
C ILE A 157 -3.72 -15.59 6.77
N MET A 158 -3.32 -15.09 5.60
CA MET A 158 -2.74 -13.75 5.47
C MET A 158 -3.76 -12.66 5.84
N ALA A 159 -5.03 -12.82 5.47
CA ALA A 159 -6.10 -11.92 5.91
C ALA A 159 -6.26 -11.95 7.44
N GLY A 160 -6.17 -13.13 8.07
CA GLY A 160 -6.20 -13.27 9.53
C GLY A 160 -5.01 -12.57 10.21
N LEU A 161 -3.82 -12.61 9.62
CA LEU A 161 -2.64 -11.91 10.13
C LEU A 161 -2.80 -10.39 10.14
N MET A 162 -3.68 -9.83 9.31
CA MET A 162 -4.02 -8.39 9.37
C MET A 162 -4.61 -7.98 10.74
N ALA A 163 -5.18 -8.92 11.50
CA ALA A 163 -5.66 -8.66 12.85
C ALA A 163 -4.55 -8.15 13.78
N VAL A 164 -3.30 -8.60 13.58
CA VAL A 164 -2.14 -8.11 14.34
C VAL A 164 -1.95 -6.62 14.11
N GLY A 165 -2.07 -6.18 12.84
CA GLY A 165 -1.99 -4.76 12.47
C GLY A 165 -3.14 -3.95 13.09
N VAL A 166 -4.36 -4.45 13.02
CA VAL A 166 -5.54 -3.79 13.62
C VAL A 166 -5.36 -3.64 15.13
N ILE A 167 -4.97 -4.71 15.82
CA ILE A 167 -4.71 -4.68 17.27
C ILE A 167 -3.62 -3.64 17.59
N THR A 168 -2.53 -3.62 16.84
CA THR A 168 -1.46 -2.63 17.01
C THR A 168 -1.99 -1.21 16.88
N VAL A 169 -2.80 -0.92 15.84
CA VAL A 169 -3.39 0.41 15.64
C VAL A 169 -4.37 0.79 16.76
N LEU A 170 -5.06 -0.18 17.35
CA LEU A 170 -5.94 0.07 18.49
C LEU A 170 -5.16 0.38 19.78
N LEU A 171 -3.94 -0.13 19.92
CA LEU A 171 -3.11 0.08 21.10
C LEU A 171 -2.28 1.38 21.07
N ILE A 172 -1.91 1.86 19.88
CA ILE A 172 -1.13 3.10 19.73
C ILE A 172 -1.98 4.33 20.02
N VAL A 173 -1.32 5.42 20.43
CA VAL A 173 -1.98 6.70 20.71
C VAL A 173 -2.00 7.56 19.46
N GLU A 174 -3.11 8.24 19.18
CA GLU A 174 -3.17 9.21 18.09
C GLU A 174 -2.26 10.40 18.38
N PRO A 175 -1.37 10.80 17.45
CA PRO A 175 -0.51 11.95 17.65
C PRO A 175 -1.32 13.24 17.70
N LYS A 176 -0.89 14.16 18.55
CA LYS A 176 -1.48 15.50 18.62
C LYS A 176 -1.11 16.25 17.34
N ARG A 177 -2.11 16.54 16.53
CA ARG A 177 -1.94 17.22 15.25
C ARG A 177 -2.46 18.67 15.33
N GLU A 178 -1.66 19.61 14.93
CA GLU A 178 -2.16 20.92 14.52
C GLU A 178 -2.80 20.77 13.13
N ARG A 179 -4.07 21.10 13.00
CA ARG A 179 -4.78 21.05 11.71
C ARG A 179 -4.13 22.01 10.73
N LEU A 180 -3.36 21.48 9.79
CA LEU A 180 -2.66 22.26 8.77
C LEU A 180 -3.56 22.75 7.64
N SER A 181 -4.80 22.26 7.55
CA SER A 181 -5.73 22.66 6.48
C SER A 181 -7.17 22.72 6.97
N GLU A 182 -7.88 23.76 6.53
CA GLU A 182 -9.32 23.89 6.68
C GLU A 182 -10.03 22.69 6.05
N PRO A 183 -11.12 22.20 6.67
CA PRO A 183 -11.89 21.12 6.09
C PRO A 183 -12.44 21.54 4.73
N PHE A 184 -12.42 20.59 3.80
CA PHE A 184 -12.90 20.73 2.44
C PHE A 184 -14.31 21.37 2.39
N GLY A 185 -14.41 22.59 1.92
CA GLY A 185 -15.70 23.22 1.59
C GLY A 185 -16.26 22.61 0.30
N CYS A 186 -17.51 22.12 0.32
CA CYS A 186 -18.19 21.47 -0.82
C CYS A 186 -18.46 22.40 -2.01
N SER A 187 -17.58 23.38 -2.30
CA SER A 187 -17.66 24.25 -3.46
C SER A 187 -16.61 23.85 -4.50
N PHE A 188 -16.97 23.92 -5.78
CA PHE A 188 -16.05 23.65 -6.89
C PHE A 188 -14.80 24.57 -6.86
N GLN A 189 -14.97 25.79 -6.39
CA GLN A 189 -13.85 26.73 -6.16
C GLN A 189 -12.97 26.28 -5.00
N GLY A 190 -13.56 25.74 -3.93
CA GLY A 190 -12.83 25.14 -2.81
C GLY A 190 -12.02 23.90 -3.22
N LEU A 191 -12.54 23.07 -4.14
CA LEU A 191 -11.83 21.92 -4.67
C LEU A 191 -10.55 22.33 -5.42
N ASN A 192 -10.65 23.32 -6.31
CA ASN A 192 -9.51 23.79 -7.10
C ASN A 192 -8.45 24.46 -6.21
N GLN A 193 -8.89 25.24 -5.23
CA GLN A 193 -8.00 25.87 -4.26
C GLN A 193 -7.33 24.83 -3.35
N TRP A 194 -8.08 23.81 -2.93
CA TRP A 194 -7.57 22.69 -2.15
C TRP A 194 -6.54 21.85 -2.94
N ILE A 195 -6.83 21.48 -4.20
CA ILE A 195 -5.87 20.79 -5.07
C ILE A 195 -4.58 21.60 -5.21
N ARG A 196 -4.70 22.89 -5.42
CA ARG A 196 -3.55 23.79 -5.54
C ARG A 196 -2.71 23.85 -4.26
N SER A 197 -3.35 24.00 -3.12
CA SER A 197 -2.65 24.08 -1.82
C SER A 197 -2.13 22.73 -1.35
N ALA A 198 -2.91 21.66 -1.51
CA ALA A 198 -2.57 20.34 -0.96
C ALA A 198 -1.60 19.55 -1.86
N ILE A 199 -1.66 19.71 -3.18
CA ILE A 199 -0.77 19.01 -4.12
C ILE A 199 0.40 19.88 -4.52
N PHE A 200 0.15 21.08 -5.06
CA PHE A 200 1.21 21.94 -5.59
C PHE A 200 1.94 22.73 -4.51
N GLY A 201 1.24 23.08 -3.40
CA GLY A 201 1.84 23.84 -2.29
C GLY A 201 3.11 23.22 -1.74
N PRO A 202 3.12 21.96 -1.31
CA PRO A 202 4.31 21.30 -0.75
C PRO A 202 5.48 21.23 -1.73
N PHE A 203 5.22 21.01 -3.03
CA PHE A 203 6.26 21.01 -4.06
C PHE A 203 6.87 22.40 -4.23
N LEU A 204 6.03 23.43 -4.32
CA LEU A 204 6.51 24.82 -4.45
C LEU A 204 7.33 25.23 -3.22
N GLU A 205 6.84 24.92 -2.02
CA GLU A 205 7.56 25.20 -0.78
C GLU A 205 8.89 24.45 -0.72
N PHE A 206 8.94 23.16 -1.11
CA PHE A 206 10.17 22.38 -1.17
C PHE A 206 11.20 23.04 -2.09
N PHE A 207 10.80 23.45 -3.31
CA PHE A 207 11.69 24.10 -4.24
C PHE A 207 12.11 25.50 -3.78
N GLN A 208 11.21 26.27 -3.19
CA GLN A 208 11.52 27.58 -2.63
C GLN A 208 12.48 27.49 -1.46
N ARG A 209 12.31 26.52 -0.58
CA ARG A 209 13.14 26.30 0.62
C ARG A 209 14.54 25.77 0.24
N ASN A 210 14.62 24.82 -0.65
CA ASN A 210 15.88 24.14 -0.99
C ASN A 210 16.58 24.75 -2.22
N LYS A 211 15.92 25.61 -3.01
CA LYS A 211 16.50 26.32 -4.17
C LYS A 211 17.37 25.39 -5.04
N LYS A 212 18.69 25.72 -5.14
CA LYS A 212 19.66 24.93 -5.94
C LYS A 212 19.85 23.49 -5.44
N ASN A 213 19.67 23.24 -4.15
CA ASN A 213 19.87 21.91 -3.57
C ASN A 213 18.65 21.00 -3.77
N ALA A 214 17.48 21.53 -4.16
CA ALA A 214 16.27 20.75 -4.36
C ALA A 214 16.47 19.61 -5.38
N LEU A 215 17.15 19.91 -6.47
CA LEU A 215 17.42 18.94 -7.54
C LEU A 215 18.40 17.87 -7.09
N ILE A 216 19.44 18.24 -6.32
CA ILE A 216 20.41 17.30 -5.75
C ILE A 216 19.72 16.35 -4.77
N ILE A 217 18.84 16.87 -3.90
CA ILE A 217 18.09 16.06 -2.95
C ILE A 217 17.16 15.07 -3.68
N LEU A 218 16.47 15.53 -4.74
CA LEU A 218 15.61 14.66 -5.54
C LEU A 218 16.39 13.57 -6.27
N CYS A 219 17.55 13.93 -6.88
CA CYS A 219 18.43 12.95 -7.52
C CYS A 219 18.96 11.94 -6.49
N PHE A 220 19.36 12.39 -5.32
CA PHE A 220 19.83 11.52 -4.26
C PHE A 220 18.72 10.51 -3.85
N ILE A 221 17.52 11.00 -3.60
CA ILE A 221 16.37 10.13 -3.26
C ILE A 221 16.07 9.14 -4.40
N ALA A 222 16.12 9.57 -5.66
CA ALA A 222 15.86 8.71 -6.82
C ALA A 222 16.89 7.59 -6.99
N VAL A 223 18.15 7.84 -6.68
CA VAL A 223 19.24 6.86 -6.79
C VAL A 223 19.22 5.84 -5.65
N PHE A 224 18.82 6.26 -4.44
CA PHE A 224 18.84 5.40 -3.25
C PHE A 224 17.52 4.69 -2.96
N ARG A 225 16.51 4.83 -3.79
CA ARG A 225 15.25 4.11 -3.70
C ARG A 225 15.23 2.87 -4.59
#